data_3b4aa1970397625e0e9a0a744e71c303
#
_entry.id   3b4aa1970397625e0e9a0a744e71c303
#
_cell.length_a   1.000
_cell.length_b   1.000
_cell.length_c   1.000
_cell.angle_alpha   90.00
_cell.angle_beta   90.00
_cell.angle_gamma   90.00
#
_symmetry.space_group_name_H-M   'P 1'
#
loop_
_entity.id
_entity.type
_entity.pdbx_description
1 polymer ?
#
loop_
_entity_poly.entity_id
_entity_poly.type
_entity_poly.pdbx_seq_one_letter_code
_entity_poly.pdbx_strand_id
1 'polypeptide(L)'
;MTAVSSAKNRIQANARRRRERWARHFRSDHIATLIVAEAPPSELDRYFYFPTVSTQDSLFRYVARLVLDMEPTRENKRDLLERLREARVYLIDLSPEPLAGAHADFVPRLVRRVRRLDPDRIILVKAPVFDAAYVPLHDAGLPVVNVRVPFPGSGQQRNFEVAFSRALRLRPAIAPSRHTDEGG
;
A
#
# COMPACT_ATOMS: atom_id res chain seq x y z
N MET A 1 17.01 -30.42 11.78
CA MET A 1 15.96 -29.43 11.40
C MET A 1 16.48 -28.04 11.01
N THR A 2 17.78 -27.77 11.02
CA THR A 2 18.36 -26.40 10.81
C THR A 2 18.58 -25.98 9.35
N ALA A 3 18.92 -26.88 8.44
CA ALA A 3 19.25 -26.52 7.05
C ALA A 3 18.05 -26.06 6.21
N VAL A 4 16.89 -26.70 6.37
CA VAL A 4 15.64 -26.35 5.63
C VAL A 4 15.13 -24.98 6.07
N SER A 5 15.19 -24.66 7.36
CA SER A 5 14.79 -23.33 7.89
C SER A 5 15.70 -22.23 7.35
N SER A 6 17.01 -22.46 7.27
CA SER A 6 17.98 -21.51 6.72
C SER A 6 17.77 -21.25 5.22
N ALA A 7 17.45 -22.28 4.44
CA ALA A 7 17.13 -22.13 3.02
C ALA A 7 15.85 -21.31 2.80
N LYS A 8 14.78 -21.61 3.54
CA LYS A 8 13.52 -20.85 3.49
C LYS A 8 13.72 -19.37 3.84
N ASN A 9 14.48 -19.08 4.88
CA ASN A 9 14.78 -17.71 5.29
C ASN A 9 15.57 -16.94 4.21
N ARG A 10 16.53 -17.58 3.54
CA ARG A 10 17.27 -16.97 2.41
C ARG A 10 16.37 -16.67 1.22
N ILE A 11 15.45 -17.58 0.86
CA ILE A 11 14.49 -17.36 -0.22
C ILE A 11 13.59 -16.15 0.10
N GLN A 12 13.04 -16.05 1.30
CA GLN A 12 12.20 -14.94 1.72
C GLN A 12 12.97 -13.61 1.72
N ALA A 13 14.20 -13.60 2.24
CA ALA A 13 15.04 -12.41 2.21
C ALA A 13 15.37 -11.92 0.79
N ASN A 14 15.60 -12.85 -0.16
CA ASN A 14 15.81 -12.53 -1.57
C ASN A 14 14.54 -11.97 -2.21
N ALA A 15 13.39 -12.60 -1.96
CA ALA A 15 12.10 -12.15 -2.45
C ALA A 15 11.77 -10.74 -1.95
N ARG A 16 12.00 -10.47 -0.67
CA ARG A 16 11.84 -9.14 -0.07
C ARG A 16 12.74 -8.10 -0.75
N ARG A 17 14.04 -8.35 -0.91
CA ARG A 17 14.96 -7.43 -1.61
C ARG A 17 14.52 -7.15 -3.04
N ARG A 18 14.01 -8.17 -3.76
CA ARG A 18 13.47 -8.00 -5.10
C ARG A 18 12.24 -7.09 -5.09
N ARG A 19 11.27 -7.29 -4.17
CA ARG A 19 10.08 -6.44 -4.02
C ARG A 19 10.47 -4.99 -3.70
N GLU A 20 11.34 -4.77 -2.72
CA GLU A 20 11.81 -3.45 -2.30
C GLU A 20 12.53 -2.69 -3.43
N ARG A 21 13.32 -3.40 -4.25
CA ARG A 21 14.00 -2.81 -5.41
C ARG A 21 12.98 -2.30 -6.44
N TRP A 22 12.00 -3.11 -6.81
CA TRP A 22 10.98 -2.71 -7.77
C TRP A 22 10.06 -1.62 -7.23
N ALA A 23 9.66 -1.68 -5.98
CA ALA A 23 8.88 -0.64 -5.35
C ALA A 23 9.62 0.70 -5.35
N ARG A 24 10.93 0.72 -5.05
CA ARG A 24 11.75 1.94 -5.12
C ARG A 24 11.89 2.49 -6.55
N HIS A 25 11.98 1.62 -7.55
CA HIS A 25 12.09 2.03 -8.95
C HIS A 25 10.86 2.85 -9.40
N PHE A 26 9.67 2.45 -8.97
CA PHE A 26 8.41 3.14 -9.31
C PHE A 26 7.96 4.16 -8.26
N ARG A 27 8.80 4.58 -7.35
CA ARG A 27 8.50 5.64 -6.40
C ARG A 27 8.80 7.00 -7.02
N SER A 28 7.85 7.94 -6.95
CA SER A 28 8.07 9.36 -7.24
C SER A 28 8.75 10.06 -6.06
N ASP A 29 9.39 11.20 -6.30
CA ASP A 29 10.01 12.01 -5.25
C ASP A 29 8.97 12.57 -4.28
N HIS A 30 7.80 12.99 -4.80
CA HIS A 30 6.64 13.39 -4.02
C HIS A 30 5.49 12.39 -4.22
N ILE A 31 4.82 12.01 -3.14
CA ILE A 31 3.72 11.04 -3.16
C ILE A 31 2.40 11.76 -2.89
N ALA A 32 1.57 11.92 -3.92
CA ALA A 32 0.24 12.50 -3.76
C ALA A 32 -0.76 11.52 -3.11
N THR A 33 -0.66 10.24 -3.45
CA THR A 33 -1.51 9.21 -2.86
C THR A 33 -0.69 7.99 -2.46
N LEU A 34 -0.64 7.72 -1.16
CA LEU A 34 -0.07 6.50 -0.59
C LEU A 34 -1.16 5.48 -0.35
N ILE A 35 -1.04 4.32 -0.96
CA ILE A 35 -1.91 3.17 -0.69
C ILE A 35 -1.19 2.25 0.30
N VAL A 36 -1.85 1.87 1.37
CA VAL A 36 -1.35 0.88 2.33
C VAL A 36 -2.16 -0.39 2.17
N ALA A 37 -1.52 -1.44 1.64
CA ALA A 37 -2.06 -2.79 1.55
C ALA A 37 -1.66 -3.64 2.76
N GLU A 38 -2.19 -4.84 2.88
CA GLU A 38 -1.95 -5.72 4.04
C GLU A 38 -0.54 -6.30 4.06
N ALA A 39 -0.20 -7.03 3.02
CA ALA A 39 1.04 -7.79 2.89
C ALA A 39 1.29 -8.15 1.42
N PRO A 40 2.54 -8.40 1.02
CA PRO A 40 2.80 -8.94 -0.30
C PRO A 40 2.22 -10.36 -0.43
N PRO A 41 1.89 -10.78 -1.66
CA PRO A 41 1.48 -12.16 -1.93
C PRO A 41 2.54 -13.18 -1.48
N SER A 42 2.09 -14.40 -1.15
CA SER A 42 2.98 -15.52 -0.84
C SER A 42 3.74 -16.03 -2.07
N GLU A 43 3.17 -15.82 -3.26
CA GLU A 43 3.77 -16.19 -4.53
C GLU A 43 4.94 -15.26 -4.87
N LEU A 44 6.09 -15.85 -5.19
CA LEU A 44 7.34 -15.13 -5.39
C LEU A 44 7.41 -14.34 -6.71
N ASP A 45 6.57 -14.67 -7.67
CA ASP A 45 6.50 -14.07 -9.01
C ASP A 45 5.33 -13.09 -9.19
N ARG A 46 4.48 -12.94 -8.15
CA ARG A 46 3.36 -11.99 -8.14
C ARG A 46 3.61 -10.86 -7.14
N TYR A 47 3.59 -9.65 -7.62
CA TYR A 47 3.68 -8.45 -6.79
C TYR A 47 3.20 -7.22 -7.57
N PHE A 48 2.64 -6.25 -6.85
CA PHE A 48 2.13 -5.01 -7.44
C PHE A 48 3.11 -4.37 -8.43
N TYR A 49 4.38 -4.23 -8.02
CA TYR A 49 5.41 -3.55 -8.80
C TYR A 49 6.21 -4.44 -9.76
N PHE A 50 5.95 -5.72 -9.86
CA PHE A 50 6.66 -6.53 -10.85
C PHE A 50 6.14 -6.20 -12.26
N PRO A 51 7.00 -5.69 -13.17
CA PRO A 51 6.57 -5.29 -14.51
C PRO A 51 6.20 -6.49 -15.38
N THR A 52 6.75 -7.66 -15.07
CA THR A 52 6.43 -8.93 -15.74
C THR A 52 5.91 -9.91 -14.71
N VAL A 53 4.73 -10.43 -14.92
CA VAL A 53 4.05 -11.38 -14.02
C VAL A 53 3.37 -12.49 -14.82
N SER A 54 3.39 -13.71 -14.30
CA SER A 54 2.62 -14.84 -14.85
C SER A 54 1.13 -14.70 -14.58
N THR A 55 0.78 -14.22 -13.39
CA THR A 55 -0.60 -13.97 -12.95
C THR A 55 -0.75 -12.51 -12.59
N GLN A 56 -1.81 -11.88 -13.08
CA GLN A 56 -2.10 -10.48 -12.76
C GLN A 56 -2.40 -10.30 -11.27
N ASP A 57 -1.86 -9.23 -10.71
CA ASP A 57 -2.19 -8.78 -9.36
C ASP A 57 -3.52 -8.01 -9.38
N SER A 58 -4.52 -8.51 -8.63
CA SER A 58 -5.86 -7.90 -8.61
C SER A 58 -5.83 -6.46 -8.14
N LEU A 59 -5.04 -6.15 -7.10
CA LEU A 59 -4.97 -4.78 -6.58
C LEU A 59 -4.37 -3.83 -7.62
N PHE A 60 -3.30 -4.24 -8.31
CA PHE A 60 -2.71 -3.46 -9.39
C PHE A 60 -3.74 -3.13 -10.48
N ARG A 61 -4.50 -4.15 -10.94
CA ARG A 61 -5.50 -3.97 -12.01
C ARG A 61 -6.52 -2.90 -11.67
N TYR A 62 -7.10 -2.98 -10.48
CA TYR A 62 -8.14 -2.04 -10.06
C TYR A 62 -7.58 -0.64 -9.77
N VAL A 63 -6.40 -0.54 -9.15
CA VAL A 63 -5.74 0.75 -8.91
C VAL A 63 -5.39 1.43 -10.23
N ALA A 64 -4.75 0.72 -11.16
CA ALA A 64 -4.38 1.29 -12.45
C ALA A 64 -5.61 1.76 -13.25
N ARG A 65 -6.67 0.94 -13.32
CA ARG A 65 -7.91 1.31 -14.00
C ARG A 65 -8.56 2.55 -13.39
N LEU A 66 -8.68 2.63 -12.06
CA LEU A 66 -9.38 3.71 -11.38
C LEU A 66 -8.59 5.02 -11.30
N VAL A 67 -7.26 4.93 -11.33
CA VAL A 67 -6.40 6.13 -11.27
C VAL A 67 -6.09 6.66 -12.66
N LEU A 68 -5.86 5.78 -13.64
CA LEU A 68 -5.39 6.15 -14.98
C LEU A 68 -6.48 6.11 -16.05
N ASP A 69 -7.66 5.57 -15.71
CA ASP A 69 -8.75 5.30 -16.69
C ASP A 69 -8.27 4.46 -17.88
N MET A 70 -7.43 3.45 -17.60
CA MET A 70 -6.83 2.58 -18.59
C MET A 70 -7.03 1.11 -18.20
N GLU A 71 -7.30 0.24 -19.20
CA GLU A 71 -7.47 -1.20 -18.94
C GLU A 71 -6.09 -1.89 -18.85
N PRO A 72 -5.77 -2.51 -17.69
CA PRO A 72 -4.50 -3.19 -17.50
C PRO A 72 -4.46 -4.56 -18.19
N THR A 73 -3.40 -4.78 -18.95
CA THR A 73 -3.01 -6.07 -19.53
C THR A 73 -1.66 -6.49 -18.98
N ARG A 74 -1.18 -7.69 -19.37
CA ARG A 74 0.18 -8.12 -18.99
C ARG A 74 1.24 -7.32 -19.75
N GLU A 75 0.96 -7.02 -20.98
CA GLU A 75 1.87 -6.35 -21.94
C GLU A 75 2.11 -4.90 -21.55
N ASN A 76 1.05 -4.18 -21.10
CA ASN A 76 1.15 -2.77 -20.74
C ASN A 76 1.46 -2.51 -19.26
N LYS A 77 1.65 -3.55 -18.45
CA LYS A 77 1.85 -3.39 -17.00
C LYS A 77 3.02 -2.48 -16.65
N ARG A 78 4.14 -2.59 -17.33
CA ARG A 78 5.32 -1.74 -17.11
C ARG A 78 4.99 -0.26 -17.37
N ASP A 79 4.34 0.03 -18.49
CA ASP A 79 3.95 1.39 -18.85
C ASP A 79 2.95 1.98 -17.83
N LEU A 80 1.97 1.18 -17.40
CA LEU A 80 1.03 1.62 -16.37
C LEU A 80 1.68 1.87 -15.00
N LEU A 81 2.73 1.14 -14.64
CA LEU A 81 3.51 1.40 -13.42
C LEU A 81 4.26 2.74 -13.51
N GLU A 82 4.84 3.09 -14.68
CA GLU A 82 5.45 4.41 -14.89
C GLU A 82 4.39 5.52 -14.82
N ARG A 83 3.22 5.33 -15.43
CA ARG A 83 2.11 6.29 -15.34
C ARG A 83 1.57 6.47 -13.93
N LEU A 84 1.50 5.41 -13.12
CA LEU A 84 1.16 5.52 -11.69
C LEU A 84 2.22 6.32 -10.92
N ARG A 85 3.51 6.15 -11.24
CA ARG A 85 4.59 6.96 -10.68
C ARG A 85 4.45 8.43 -11.08
N GLU A 86 4.15 8.74 -12.34
CA GLU A 86 3.89 10.09 -12.84
C GLU A 86 2.66 10.71 -12.17
N ALA A 87 1.61 9.92 -11.93
CA ALA A 87 0.44 10.30 -11.15
C ALA A 87 0.72 10.40 -9.63
N ARG A 88 1.96 10.14 -9.19
CA ARG A 88 2.42 10.21 -7.80
C ARG A 88 1.65 9.27 -6.87
N VAL A 89 1.25 8.12 -7.39
CA VAL A 89 0.59 7.05 -6.62
C VAL A 89 1.63 6.02 -6.22
N TYR A 90 1.71 5.76 -4.93
CA TYR A 90 2.66 4.78 -4.38
C TYR A 90 1.95 3.81 -3.44
N LEU A 91 2.35 2.53 -3.47
CA LEU A 91 1.81 1.49 -2.61
C LEU A 91 2.91 0.95 -1.69
N ILE A 92 2.54 0.74 -0.43
CA ILE A 92 3.35 -0.02 0.52
C ILE A 92 2.50 -1.08 1.21
N ASP A 93 3.13 -2.12 1.69
CA ASP A 93 2.49 -3.12 2.54
C ASP A 93 2.64 -2.78 4.02
N LEU A 94 1.61 -3.05 4.84
CA LEU A 94 1.66 -2.96 6.30
C LEU A 94 2.71 -3.94 6.83
N SER A 95 2.62 -5.21 6.45
CA SER A 95 3.65 -6.21 6.72
C SER A 95 4.66 -6.30 5.57
N PRO A 96 5.98 -6.39 5.84
CA PRO A 96 6.99 -6.54 4.79
C PRO A 96 7.05 -7.95 4.18
N GLU A 97 6.42 -8.92 4.83
CA GLU A 97 6.36 -10.33 4.43
C GLU A 97 4.90 -10.78 4.35
N PRO A 98 4.60 -11.90 3.67
CA PRO A 98 3.29 -12.52 3.75
C PRO A 98 2.87 -12.64 5.21
N LEU A 99 1.69 -12.15 5.54
CA LEU A 99 1.29 -11.85 6.91
C LEU A 99 1.41 -13.05 7.85
N ALA A 100 2.23 -12.90 8.87
CA ALA A 100 2.36 -13.83 9.98
C ALA A 100 2.31 -13.01 11.28
N GLY A 101 1.14 -12.90 11.91
CA GLY A 101 0.97 -12.14 13.15
C GLY A 101 -0.20 -11.16 13.12
N ALA A 102 -0.39 -10.43 14.21
CA ALA A 102 -1.45 -9.44 14.33
C ALA A 102 -1.10 -8.16 13.55
N HIS A 103 -2.08 -7.58 12.87
CA HIS A 103 -1.89 -6.33 12.11
C HIS A 103 -1.36 -5.20 12.99
N ALA A 104 -1.81 -5.12 14.25
CA ALA A 104 -1.42 -4.11 15.22
C ALA A 104 0.10 -4.06 15.46
N ASP A 105 0.80 -5.20 15.38
CA ASP A 105 2.25 -5.29 15.64
C ASP A 105 3.08 -4.49 14.61
N PHE A 106 2.53 -4.30 13.41
CA PHE A 106 3.22 -3.59 12.32
C PHE A 106 2.93 -2.08 12.30
N VAL A 107 1.89 -1.61 13.03
CA VAL A 107 1.43 -0.22 12.99
C VAL A 107 2.49 0.79 13.45
N PRO A 108 3.26 0.60 14.54
CA PRO A 108 4.29 1.56 14.95
C PRO A 108 5.37 1.76 13.88
N ARG A 109 5.71 0.69 13.14
CA ARG A 109 6.64 0.76 12.02
C ARG A 109 6.01 1.45 10.81
N LEU A 110 4.73 1.21 10.55
CA LEU A 110 3.98 1.88 9.49
C LEU A 110 3.97 3.39 9.71
N VAL A 111 3.61 3.87 10.90
CA VAL A 111 3.57 5.30 11.25
C VAL A 111 4.92 5.98 10.95
N ARG A 112 6.03 5.38 11.41
CA ARG A 112 7.38 5.92 11.13
C ARG A 112 7.72 5.93 9.63
N ARG A 113 7.27 4.91 8.89
CA ARG A 113 7.51 4.80 7.45
C ARG A 113 6.70 5.84 6.68
N VAL A 114 5.44 6.04 7.04
CA VAL A 114 4.54 7.02 6.41
C VAL A 114 5.04 8.44 6.65
N ARG A 115 5.47 8.78 7.87
CA ARG A 115 6.07 10.10 8.15
C ARG A 115 7.27 10.42 7.25
N ARG A 116 8.12 9.43 6.95
CA ARG A 116 9.28 9.61 6.05
C ARG A 116 8.91 9.69 4.58
N LEU A 117 7.77 9.13 4.20
CA LEU A 117 7.26 9.19 2.83
C LEU A 117 6.49 10.48 2.55
N ASP A 118 6.01 11.14 3.59
CA ASP A 118 5.29 12.43 3.58
C ASP A 118 4.25 12.55 2.47
N PRO A 119 3.22 11.69 2.42
CA PRO A 119 2.22 11.72 1.36
C PRO A 119 1.14 12.78 1.63
N ASP A 120 0.52 13.30 0.57
CA ASP A 120 -0.62 14.20 0.70
C ASP A 120 -1.90 13.49 1.13
N ARG A 121 -1.99 12.17 0.88
CA ARG A 121 -3.16 11.32 1.20
C ARG A 121 -2.74 9.89 1.47
N ILE A 122 -3.43 9.24 2.41
CA ILE A 122 -3.25 7.81 2.71
C ILE A 122 -4.58 7.10 2.55
N ILE A 123 -4.60 6.03 1.75
CA ILE A 123 -5.75 5.13 1.56
C ILE A 123 -5.37 3.76 2.11
N LEU A 124 -6.17 3.25 3.08
CA LEU A 124 -5.98 1.93 3.67
C LEU A 124 -6.83 0.91 2.93
N VAL A 125 -6.20 -0.13 2.39
CA VAL A 125 -6.87 -1.19 1.62
C VAL A 125 -6.89 -2.47 2.44
N LYS A 126 -8.06 -3.08 2.51
CA LYS A 126 -8.50 -4.21 3.29
C LYS A 126 -8.99 -3.80 4.69
N ALA A 127 -10.15 -4.33 5.06
CA ALA A 127 -10.80 -3.99 6.31
C ALA A 127 -9.92 -4.15 7.56
N PRO A 128 -9.17 -5.26 7.76
CA PRO A 128 -8.28 -5.39 8.92
C PRO A 128 -7.13 -4.38 8.95
N VAL A 129 -6.65 -3.91 7.80
CA VAL A 129 -5.63 -2.85 7.72
C VAL A 129 -6.22 -1.52 8.20
N PHE A 130 -7.43 -1.21 7.76
CA PHE A 130 -8.14 -0.02 8.21
C PHE A 130 -8.39 -0.05 9.73
N ASP A 131 -8.93 -1.16 10.22
CA ASP A 131 -9.28 -1.32 11.65
C ASP A 131 -8.05 -1.19 12.57
N ALA A 132 -6.89 -1.69 12.12
CA ALA A 132 -5.65 -1.61 12.90
C ALA A 132 -4.94 -0.25 12.79
N ALA A 133 -4.94 0.39 11.60
CA ALA A 133 -4.02 1.49 11.31
C ALA A 133 -4.69 2.86 11.22
N TYR A 134 -6.01 2.95 11.02
CA TYR A 134 -6.68 4.25 10.82
C TYR A 134 -6.48 5.18 12.03
N VAL A 135 -6.88 4.75 13.22
CA VAL A 135 -6.79 5.58 14.43
C VAL A 135 -5.34 5.97 14.75
N PRO A 136 -4.37 5.05 14.78
CA PRO A 136 -2.97 5.42 15.02
C PRO A 136 -2.38 6.40 14.00
N LEU A 137 -2.73 6.29 12.70
CA LEU A 137 -2.26 7.23 11.69
C LEU A 137 -2.92 8.60 11.84
N HIS A 138 -4.23 8.63 12.09
CA HIS A 138 -4.99 9.86 12.33
C HIS A 138 -4.46 10.61 13.56
N ASP A 139 -4.28 9.92 14.69
CA ASP A 139 -3.77 10.52 15.94
C ASP A 139 -2.32 10.98 15.81
N ALA A 140 -1.56 10.40 14.89
CA ALA A 140 -0.23 10.86 14.53
C ALA A 140 -0.22 12.10 13.62
N GLY A 141 -1.39 12.68 13.28
CA GLY A 141 -1.55 13.84 12.40
C GLY A 141 -1.30 13.54 10.93
N LEU A 142 -1.36 12.26 10.52
CA LEU A 142 -1.08 11.86 9.15
C LEU A 142 -2.36 11.94 8.28
N PRO A 143 -2.25 12.25 6.98
CA PRO A 143 -3.39 12.56 6.10
C PRO A 143 -4.13 11.28 5.65
N VAL A 144 -4.63 10.49 6.59
CA VAL A 144 -5.37 9.25 6.32
C VAL A 144 -6.85 9.55 6.03
N VAL A 145 -7.37 8.92 4.97
CA VAL A 145 -8.77 9.07 4.57
C VAL A 145 -9.66 8.12 5.36
N ASN A 146 -10.75 8.64 5.94
CA ASN A 146 -11.74 7.83 6.67
C ASN A 146 -12.69 7.10 5.69
N VAL A 147 -12.13 6.16 4.95
CA VAL A 147 -12.88 5.25 4.06
C VAL A 147 -12.31 3.85 4.20
N ARG A 148 -13.15 2.92 4.62
CA ARG A 148 -12.79 1.50 4.74
C ARG A 148 -12.88 0.84 3.36
N VAL A 149 -11.76 0.77 2.65
CA VAL A 149 -11.69 0.21 1.29
C VAL A 149 -11.48 -1.29 1.36
N PRO A 150 -12.39 -2.13 0.82
CA PRO A 150 -12.20 -3.58 0.80
C PRO A 150 -11.06 -3.96 -0.16
N PHE A 151 -10.59 -5.21 -0.11
CA PHE A 151 -9.67 -5.74 -1.13
C PHE A 151 -10.48 -6.16 -2.38
N PRO A 152 -9.98 -5.91 -3.63
CA PRO A 152 -10.71 -6.22 -4.86
C PRO A 152 -10.63 -7.72 -5.22
N GLY A 153 -10.98 -8.60 -4.29
CA GLY A 153 -11.03 -10.04 -4.47
C GLY A 153 -12.32 -10.64 -3.92
N SER A 154 -12.57 -11.92 -4.18
CA SER A 154 -13.67 -12.69 -3.57
C SER A 154 -15.04 -12.01 -3.65
N GLY A 155 -15.41 -11.46 -4.82
CA GLY A 155 -16.70 -10.79 -5.03
C GLY A 155 -16.79 -9.33 -4.55
N GLN A 156 -15.69 -8.75 -4.06
CA GLN A 156 -15.67 -7.37 -3.53
C GLN A 156 -15.27 -6.32 -4.57
N GLN A 157 -15.17 -6.67 -5.85
CA GLN A 157 -14.64 -5.78 -6.89
C GLN A 157 -15.42 -4.46 -7.00
N ARG A 158 -16.75 -4.55 -7.08
CA ARG A 158 -17.62 -3.37 -7.16
C ARG A 158 -17.54 -2.50 -5.90
N ASN A 159 -17.50 -3.13 -4.72
CA ASN A 159 -17.37 -2.41 -3.45
C ASN A 159 -16.02 -1.71 -3.34
N PHE A 160 -14.94 -2.33 -3.84
CA PHE A 160 -13.63 -1.71 -3.95
C PHE A 160 -13.69 -0.48 -4.85
N GLU A 161 -14.23 -0.59 -6.06
CA GLU A 161 -14.32 0.53 -7.02
C GLU A 161 -15.04 1.74 -6.41
N VAL A 162 -16.18 1.52 -5.77
CA VAL A 162 -16.95 2.58 -5.13
C VAL A 162 -16.17 3.23 -3.99
N ALA A 163 -15.64 2.41 -3.07
CA ALA A 163 -14.93 2.90 -1.89
C ALA A 163 -13.60 3.58 -2.26
N PHE A 164 -12.81 2.99 -3.15
CA PHE A 164 -11.53 3.53 -3.60
C PHE A 164 -11.71 4.85 -4.37
N SER A 165 -12.67 4.92 -5.29
CA SER A 165 -13.00 6.16 -6.01
C SER A 165 -13.48 7.27 -5.07
N ARG A 166 -14.24 6.93 -4.02
CA ARG A 166 -14.61 7.87 -2.96
C ARG A 166 -13.36 8.35 -2.20
N ALA A 167 -12.48 7.44 -1.81
CA ALA A 167 -11.24 7.76 -1.10
C ALA A 167 -10.32 8.68 -1.90
N LEU A 168 -10.25 8.50 -3.22
CA LEU A 168 -9.48 9.38 -4.13
C LEU A 168 -10.02 10.82 -4.18
N ARG A 169 -11.32 11.03 -3.97
CA ARG A 169 -11.95 12.36 -4.04
C ARG A 169 -12.00 13.11 -2.70
N LEU A 170 -11.99 12.39 -1.59
CA LEU A 170 -12.06 12.99 -0.25
C LEU A 170 -10.75 13.67 0.12
N ARG A 171 -10.85 14.85 0.75
CA ARG A 171 -9.71 15.44 1.43
C ARG A 171 -9.46 14.71 2.74
N PRO A 172 -8.21 14.37 3.10
CA PRO A 172 -7.91 13.80 4.40
C PRO A 172 -8.30 14.77 5.53
N ALA A 173 -8.88 14.24 6.59
CA ALA A 173 -9.01 15.00 7.83
C ALA A 173 -7.61 15.06 8.47
N ILE A 174 -6.99 16.24 8.45
CA ILE A 174 -5.77 16.49 9.23
C ILE A 174 -6.23 16.76 10.65
N ALA A 175 -5.77 15.97 11.63
CA ALA A 175 -6.01 16.27 13.03
C ALA A 175 -5.46 17.68 13.33
N PRO A 176 -6.19 18.56 14.04
CA PRO A 176 -5.70 19.87 14.40
C PRO A 176 -4.38 19.72 15.15
N SER A 177 -3.35 20.41 14.68
CA SER A 177 -2.06 20.48 15.38
C SER A 177 -2.35 20.86 16.83
N ARG A 178 -2.00 20.01 17.78
CA ARG A 178 -1.99 20.41 19.18
C ARG A 178 -0.95 21.52 19.29
N HIS A 179 -1.42 22.78 19.29
CA HIS A 179 -0.61 23.86 19.80
C HIS A 179 -0.28 23.47 21.26
N THR A 180 0.95 23.13 21.51
CA THR A 180 1.52 23.22 22.84
C THR A 180 1.51 24.69 23.18
N ASP A 181 0.48 25.11 23.94
CA ASP A 181 0.51 26.35 24.70
C ASP A 181 1.61 26.17 25.76
N GLU A 182 2.84 26.45 25.39
CA GLU A 182 3.88 26.84 26.35
C GLU A 182 3.66 28.34 26.58
N GLY A 183 2.74 28.61 27.49
CA GLY A 183 2.42 29.95 27.98
C GLY A 183 2.76 30.07 29.44
N GLY A 184 3.74 30.92 29.76
CA GLY A 184 3.84 31.66 30.98
C GLY A 184 4.52 30.99 32.17
#